data_5dc46580ff3b9663f92043862ce0160e
#
_entry.id   5dc46580ff3b9663f92043862ce0160e
#
_cell.length_a   1.000
_cell.length_b   1.000
_cell.length_c   1.000
_cell.angle_alpha   90.00
_cell.angle_beta   90.00
_cell.angle_gamma   90.00
#
_symmetry.space_group_name_H-M   'P 1'
#
loop_
_entity.id
_entity.type
_entity.pdbx_description
1 polymer ?
#
loop_
_entity_poly.entity_id
_entity_poly.type
_entity_poly.pdbx_seq_one_letter_code
_entity_poly.pdbx_strand_id
1 'polypeptide(L)'
;MRGYAAIPPSIWQTEIKKLRGDIEAIAVHYHLTTSTHSNMIGLYPLPLMFLAYEIGSPLEGASKGLRRVIEAGICTYDEASEIVWVHDMAKSQVAPRLSPKDNKVVAVAKQLAMLPICSITLDFYTHYRDLFHLGGQPILDEFERAFQAPSKPLRSKEQEQEKDQDQKKDLDTGTGPFGSEAKMDTYPHVRKNEPEDPFDPPRSVEEGKSFLLSKGLPPRYMDQALQRLMRGALFPCDIEAWIEEVRGAA
;
A
#
# COMPACT_ATOMS: atom_id res chain seq x y z
N MET A 1 -0.58 0.81 18.44
CA MET A 1 0.18 1.95 17.89
C MET A 1 1.37 2.23 18.79
N ARG A 2 2.54 2.40 18.23
CA ARG A 2 3.79 2.63 18.98
C ARG A 2 3.83 4.10 19.44
N GLY A 3 4.06 4.37 20.73
CA GLY A 3 4.06 5.74 21.28
C GLY A 3 5.33 6.54 20.98
N TYR A 4 6.45 5.85 20.69
CA TYR A 4 7.74 6.46 20.32
C TYR A 4 8.60 5.48 19.54
N ALA A 5 9.57 5.99 18.82
CA ALA A 5 10.61 5.21 18.14
C ALA A 5 11.99 5.56 18.70
N ALA A 6 12.73 4.54 19.15
CA ALA A 6 14.10 4.73 19.61
C ALA A 6 15.04 4.66 18.41
N ILE A 7 15.78 5.74 18.16
CA ILE A 7 16.80 5.82 17.09
C ILE A 7 18.16 6.03 17.75
N PRO A 8 19.11 5.09 17.57
CA PRO A 8 20.45 5.26 18.11
C PRO A 8 21.22 6.35 17.36
N PRO A 9 22.02 7.20 18.06
CA PRO A 9 22.82 8.23 17.39
C PRO A 9 23.80 7.70 16.33
N SER A 10 24.20 6.43 16.44
CA SER A 10 25.07 5.75 15.46
C SER A 10 24.47 5.65 14.06
N ILE A 11 23.17 5.85 13.90
CA ILE A 11 22.45 5.81 12.61
C ILE A 11 23.11 6.73 11.57
N TRP A 12 23.65 7.87 12.00
CA TRP A 12 24.36 8.82 11.14
C TRP A 12 25.66 8.27 10.54
N GLN A 13 26.25 7.27 11.21
CA GLN A 13 27.48 6.63 10.78
C GLN A 13 27.24 5.30 10.04
N THR A 14 26.02 4.77 10.13
CA THR A 14 25.62 3.49 9.53
C THR A 14 24.69 3.72 8.33
N GLU A 15 23.36 3.68 8.53
CA GLU A 15 22.37 3.72 7.46
C GLU A 15 22.36 5.06 6.72
N ILE A 16 22.34 6.19 7.44
CA ILE A 16 22.34 7.53 6.83
C ILE A 16 23.61 7.79 6.03
N LYS A 17 24.74 7.23 6.45
CA LYS A 17 25.99 7.32 5.69
C LYS A 17 25.85 6.73 4.28
N LYS A 18 25.08 5.64 4.12
CA LYS A 18 24.82 5.00 2.82
C LYS A 18 23.92 5.85 1.92
N LEU A 19 23.10 6.73 2.51
CA LEU A 19 22.11 7.58 1.83
C LEU A 19 22.61 9.02 1.62
N ARG A 20 23.87 9.31 1.89
CA ARG A 20 24.42 10.67 1.78
C ARG A 20 24.17 11.28 0.40
N GLY A 21 23.76 12.55 0.41
CA GLY A 21 23.46 13.31 -0.80
C GLY A 21 22.05 13.13 -1.33
N ASP A 22 21.24 12.25 -0.72
CA ASP A 22 19.84 12.01 -1.10
C ASP A 22 18.92 12.28 0.09
N ILE A 23 18.36 13.50 0.14
CA ILE A 23 17.49 13.94 1.23
C ILE A 23 16.17 13.17 1.21
N GLU A 24 15.63 12.84 0.03
CA GLU A 24 14.41 12.07 -0.10
C GLU A 24 14.60 10.66 0.47
N ALA A 25 15.70 9.99 0.15
CA ALA A 25 16.03 8.69 0.71
C ALA A 25 16.22 8.74 2.25
N ILE A 26 16.81 9.80 2.78
CA ILE A 26 16.93 10.01 4.22
C ILE A 26 15.57 10.20 4.87
N ALA A 27 14.68 11.00 4.27
CA ALA A 27 13.32 11.19 4.76
C ALA A 27 12.53 9.87 4.76
N VAL A 28 12.60 9.10 3.65
CA VAL A 28 12.02 7.77 3.55
C VAL A 28 12.54 6.84 4.65
N HIS A 29 13.86 6.79 4.87
CA HIS A 29 14.45 5.97 5.92
C HIS A 29 13.91 6.30 7.31
N TYR A 30 13.83 7.60 7.65
CA TYR A 30 13.24 8.02 8.93
C TYR A 30 11.76 7.68 9.02
N HIS A 31 11.01 7.86 7.95
CA HIS A 31 9.61 7.44 7.90
C HIS A 31 9.47 5.94 8.16
N LEU A 32 10.24 5.10 7.47
CA LEU A 32 10.20 3.65 7.65
C LEU A 32 10.45 3.20 9.10
N THR A 33 11.28 3.93 9.83
CA THR A 33 11.67 3.56 11.19
C THR A 33 10.81 4.19 12.28
N THR A 34 10.14 5.32 12.00
CA THR A 34 9.48 6.16 13.01
C THR A 34 7.99 6.38 12.79
N SER A 35 7.45 6.08 11.61
CA SER A 35 6.04 6.33 11.29
C SER A 35 5.08 5.57 12.21
N THR A 36 3.83 6.03 12.25
CA THR A 36 2.75 5.37 12.99
C THR A 36 2.38 4.00 12.42
N HIS A 37 2.70 3.74 11.16
CA HIS A 37 2.50 2.46 10.49
C HIS A 37 3.55 1.43 10.87
N SER A 38 4.75 1.89 11.28
CA SER A 38 5.86 0.99 11.62
C SER A 38 5.58 0.20 12.89
N ASN A 39 6.08 -1.03 12.93
CA ASN A 39 6.01 -1.91 14.09
C ASN A 39 7.42 -2.29 14.59
N MET A 40 7.50 -3.02 15.71
CA MET A 40 8.78 -3.38 16.31
C MET A 40 9.59 -4.39 15.49
N ILE A 41 8.93 -5.20 14.65
CA ILE A 41 9.61 -6.18 13.82
C ILE A 41 10.09 -5.61 12.48
N GLY A 42 9.66 -4.38 12.12
CA GLY A 42 10.04 -3.72 10.88
C GLY A 42 9.40 -4.34 9.63
N LEU A 43 8.34 -5.15 9.78
CA LEU A 43 7.62 -5.80 8.69
C LEU A 43 6.14 -5.39 8.76
N TYR A 44 5.67 -4.59 7.80
CA TYR A 44 4.32 -4.02 7.85
C TYR A 44 3.84 -3.52 6.48
N PRO A 45 2.51 -3.41 6.26
CA PRO A 45 1.97 -2.81 5.05
C PRO A 45 2.31 -1.32 4.96
N LEU A 46 2.75 -0.87 3.79
CA LEU A 46 3.07 0.53 3.51
C LEU A 46 2.77 0.85 2.05
N PRO A 47 1.53 1.27 1.72
CA PRO A 47 1.22 1.81 0.41
C PRO A 47 2.11 3.01 0.08
N LEU A 48 2.68 3.02 -1.15
CA LEU A 48 3.61 4.08 -1.56
C LEU A 48 2.98 5.47 -1.50
N MET A 49 1.67 5.58 -1.72
CA MET A 49 0.94 6.84 -1.60
C MET A 49 0.95 7.39 -0.17
N PHE A 50 0.86 6.53 0.86
CA PHE A 50 0.95 6.97 2.25
C PHE A 50 2.35 7.47 2.59
N LEU A 51 3.37 6.74 2.12
CA LEU A 51 4.76 7.20 2.25
C LEU A 51 4.94 8.60 1.65
N ALA A 52 4.51 8.79 0.39
CA ALA A 52 4.62 10.07 -0.32
C ALA A 52 3.91 11.22 0.41
N TYR A 53 2.68 10.96 0.86
CA TYR A 53 1.87 11.93 1.58
C TYR A 53 2.51 12.35 2.92
N GLU A 54 2.96 11.36 3.72
CA GLU A 54 3.50 11.63 5.05
C GLU A 54 4.89 12.30 5.04
N ILE A 55 5.74 12.00 4.04
CA ILE A 55 7.02 12.71 3.89
C ILE A 55 6.89 14.05 3.15
N GLY A 56 5.70 14.37 2.61
CA GLY A 56 5.46 15.61 1.88
C GLY A 56 6.17 15.69 0.52
N SER A 57 6.41 14.55 -0.14
CA SER A 57 7.09 14.47 -1.44
C SER A 57 6.10 13.99 -2.53
N PRO A 58 6.28 14.41 -3.80
CA PRO A 58 5.57 13.78 -4.91
C PRO A 58 5.80 12.27 -4.94
N LEU A 59 4.83 11.52 -5.50
CA LEU A 59 4.91 10.05 -5.58
C LEU A 59 6.21 9.55 -6.23
N GLU A 60 6.67 10.24 -7.28
CA GLU A 60 7.92 9.94 -7.97
C GLU A 60 9.14 10.13 -7.04
N GLY A 61 9.17 11.21 -6.25
CA GLY A 61 10.23 11.48 -5.26
C GLY A 61 10.26 10.41 -4.17
N ALA A 62 9.10 10.06 -3.61
CA ALA A 62 8.98 8.99 -2.62
C ALA A 62 9.42 7.63 -3.18
N SER A 63 9.01 7.30 -4.41
CA SER A 63 9.42 6.06 -5.10
C SER A 63 10.93 6.02 -5.32
N LYS A 64 11.52 7.12 -5.79
CA LYS A 64 12.97 7.24 -5.99
C LYS A 64 13.72 7.10 -4.66
N GLY A 65 13.27 7.79 -3.61
CA GLY A 65 13.84 7.69 -2.26
C GLY A 65 13.76 6.26 -1.72
N LEU A 66 12.61 5.58 -1.86
CA LEU A 66 12.44 4.19 -1.45
C LEU A 66 13.39 3.26 -2.21
N ARG A 67 13.48 3.39 -3.52
CA ARG A 67 14.43 2.62 -4.36
C ARG A 67 15.87 2.79 -3.87
N ARG A 68 16.26 4.01 -3.54
CA ARG A 68 17.59 4.29 -3.02
C ARG A 68 17.84 3.63 -1.66
N VAL A 69 16.82 3.55 -0.79
CA VAL A 69 16.90 2.86 0.51
C VAL A 69 17.03 1.34 0.30
N ILE A 70 16.31 0.78 -0.69
CA ILE A 70 16.41 -0.63 -1.09
C ILE A 70 17.81 -0.96 -1.63
N GLU A 71 18.33 -0.15 -2.55
CA GLU A 71 19.69 -0.30 -3.12
C GLU A 71 20.79 -0.23 -2.05
N ALA A 72 20.56 0.55 -1.00
CA ALA A 72 21.46 0.63 0.15
C ALA A 72 21.39 -0.60 1.07
N GLY A 73 20.49 -1.55 0.80
CA GLY A 73 20.30 -2.77 1.59
C GLY A 73 19.68 -2.52 2.97
N ILE A 74 18.93 -1.43 3.12
CA ILE A 74 18.30 -1.05 4.39
C ILE A 74 16.89 -1.66 4.53
N CYS A 75 16.17 -1.79 3.43
CA CYS A 75 14.86 -2.45 3.41
C CYS A 75 14.66 -3.25 2.12
N THR A 76 13.65 -4.11 2.15
CA THR A 76 13.05 -4.75 0.98
C THR A 76 11.59 -4.26 0.90
N TYR A 77 11.07 -4.08 -0.30
CA TYR A 77 9.69 -3.69 -0.54
C TYR A 77 9.10 -4.57 -1.64
N ASP A 78 7.91 -5.09 -1.41
CA ASP A 78 7.15 -5.84 -2.39
C ASP A 78 5.98 -4.98 -2.88
N GLU A 79 6.03 -4.56 -4.14
CA GLU A 79 5.01 -3.69 -4.75
C GLU A 79 3.65 -4.39 -4.86
N ALA A 80 3.63 -5.72 -5.02
CA ALA A 80 2.39 -6.46 -5.21
C ALA A 80 1.55 -6.57 -3.92
N SER A 81 2.22 -6.72 -2.76
CA SER A 81 1.57 -6.80 -1.45
C SER A 81 1.62 -5.48 -0.69
N GLU A 82 2.36 -4.47 -1.21
CA GLU A 82 2.64 -3.20 -0.54
C GLU A 82 3.22 -3.38 0.87
N ILE A 83 4.05 -4.42 1.05
CA ILE A 83 4.71 -4.71 2.33
C ILE A 83 6.16 -4.28 2.26
N VAL A 84 6.62 -3.62 3.33
CA VAL A 84 8.02 -3.28 3.56
C VAL A 84 8.60 -4.15 4.68
N TRP A 85 9.83 -4.59 4.51
CA TRP A 85 10.66 -5.16 5.56
C TRP A 85 11.91 -4.29 5.75
N VAL A 86 11.98 -3.61 6.90
CA VAL A 86 13.15 -2.82 7.33
C VAL A 86 14.13 -3.76 8.01
N HIS A 87 15.26 -3.99 7.37
CA HIS A 87 16.27 -4.94 7.85
C HIS A 87 16.82 -4.49 9.21
N ASP A 88 17.27 -5.47 10.02
CA ASP A 88 17.81 -5.26 11.36
C ASP A 88 16.93 -4.49 12.37
N MET A 89 15.74 -4.02 11.96
CA MET A 89 14.84 -3.32 12.86
C MET A 89 14.35 -4.23 13.99
N ALA A 90 13.94 -5.46 13.68
CA ALA A 90 13.57 -6.44 14.70
C ALA A 90 14.73 -6.75 15.65
N LYS A 91 15.96 -6.85 15.12
CA LYS A 91 17.18 -7.07 15.91
C LYS A 91 17.45 -5.92 16.89
N SER A 92 17.22 -4.69 16.48
CA SER A 92 17.46 -3.50 17.32
C SER A 92 16.29 -3.19 18.26
N GLN A 93 15.05 -3.39 17.85
CA GLN A 93 13.85 -3.00 18.60
C GLN A 93 13.31 -4.13 19.50
N VAL A 94 13.48 -5.39 19.10
CA VAL A 94 13.04 -6.55 19.91
C VAL A 94 14.21 -7.15 20.67
N ALA A 95 15.14 -7.79 19.97
CA ALA A 95 16.41 -8.31 20.48
C ALA A 95 17.23 -8.92 19.32
N PRO A 96 18.56 -9.05 19.45
CA PRO A 96 19.37 -9.80 18.49
C PRO A 96 18.97 -11.30 18.42
N ARG A 97 18.56 -11.86 19.54
CA ARG A 97 18.05 -13.22 19.70
C ARG A 97 17.11 -13.27 20.89
N LEU A 98 16.06 -14.11 20.78
CA LEU A 98 15.13 -14.35 21.88
C LEU A 98 15.42 -15.68 22.56
N SER A 99 15.02 -15.81 23.83
CA SER A 99 14.93 -17.10 24.50
C SER A 99 13.62 -17.81 24.15
N PRO A 100 13.56 -19.16 24.07
CA PRO A 100 12.33 -19.87 23.72
C PRO A 100 11.13 -19.56 24.64
N LYS A 101 11.39 -19.14 25.89
CA LYS A 101 10.36 -18.81 26.90
C LYS A 101 10.04 -17.31 26.95
N ASP A 102 10.63 -16.48 26.10
CA ASP A 102 10.38 -15.06 26.10
C ASP A 102 8.98 -14.76 25.51
N ASN A 103 8.18 -13.98 26.22
CA ASN A 103 6.86 -13.54 25.75
C ASN A 103 6.91 -12.77 24.41
N LYS A 104 8.06 -12.18 24.08
CA LYS A 104 8.28 -11.50 22.80
C LYS A 104 8.20 -12.48 21.61
N VAL A 105 8.51 -13.76 21.78
CA VAL A 105 8.36 -14.80 20.74
C VAL A 105 6.91 -14.83 20.25
N VAL A 106 5.96 -14.92 21.19
CA VAL A 106 4.52 -14.94 20.87
C VAL A 106 4.07 -13.60 20.28
N ALA A 107 4.61 -12.49 20.75
CA ALA A 107 4.27 -11.16 20.24
C ALA A 107 4.74 -10.98 18.79
N VAL A 108 5.95 -11.42 18.45
CA VAL A 108 6.47 -11.42 17.06
C VAL A 108 5.66 -12.36 16.17
N ALA A 109 5.38 -13.57 16.65
CA ALA A 109 4.57 -14.55 15.92
C ALA A 109 3.17 -14.00 15.58
N LYS A 110 2.51 -13.33 16.52
CA LYS A 110 1.21 -12.69 16.29
C LYS A 110 1.29 -11.57 15.25
N GLN A 111 2.33 -10.72 15.29
CA GLN A 111 2.49 -9.67 14.30
C GLN A 111 2.71 -10.23 12.89
N LEU A 112 3.51 -11.28 12.77
CA LEU A 112 3.74 -11.95 11.50
C LEU A 112 2.48 -12.64 10.96
N ALA A 113 1.72 -13.31 11.82
CA ALA A 113 0.48 -14.00 11.45
C ALA A 113 -0.65 -13.05 10.96
N MET A 114 -0.53 -11.75 11.23
CA MET A 114 -1.48 -10.73 10.71
C MET A 114 -1.19 -10.34 9.26
N LEU A 115 -0.06 -10.75 8.69
CA LEU A 115 0.36 -10.42 7.34
C LEU A 115 0.07 -11.57 6.37
N PRO A 116 -0.17 -11.29 5.10
CA PRO A 116 -0.33 -12.32 4.08
C PRO A 116 0.97 -13.09 3.89
N ILE A 117 0.86 -14.36 3.49
CA ILE A 117 2.01 -15.18 3.10
C ILE A 117 2.42 -14.78 1.69
N CYS A 118 3.56 -14.13 1.56
CA CYS A 118 4.17 -13.71 0.30
C CYS A 118 5.70 -13.84 0.41
N SER A 119 6.44 -13.53 -0.66
CA SER A 119 7.90 -13.70 -0.66
C SER A 119 8.57 -12.97 0.49
N ILE A 120 8.27 -11.68 0.69
CA ILE A 120 8.91 -10.84 1.70
C ILE A 120 8.61 -11.29 3.15
N THR A 121 7.39 -11.79 3.41
CA THR A 121 7.02 -12.30 4.74
C THR A 121 7.64 -13.67 5.01
N LEU A 122 7.82 -14.50 3.98
CA LEU A 122 8.56 -15.76 4.06
C LEU A 122 10.06 -15.54 4.26
N ASP A 123 10.64 -14.53 3.60
CA ASP A 123 12.06 -14.15 3.79
C ASP A 123 12.29 -13.68 5.23
N PHE A 124 11.39 -12.87 5.78
CA PHE A 124 11.43 -12.48 7.20
C PHE A 124 11.33 -13.71 8.11
N TYR A 125 10.35 -14.61 7.85
CA TYR A 125 10.18 -15.83 8.63
C TYR A 125 11.44 -16.68 8.59
N THR A 126 12.00 -16.92 7.41
CA THR A 126 13.22 -17.68 7.20
C THR A 126 14.39 -17.10 7.98
N HIS A 127 14.56 -15.77 7.93
CA HIS A 127 15.65 -15.06 8.61
C HIS A 127 15.55 -15.16 10.14
N TYR A 128 14.36 -14.97 10.71
CA TYR A 128 14.16 -14.91 12.15
C TYR A 128 13.63 -16.20 12.78
N ARG A 129 13.32 -17.24 12.00
CA ARG A 129 12.74 -18.50 12.45
C ARG A 129 13.49 -19.10 13.65
N ASP A 130 14.79 -19.25 13.52
CA ASP A 130 15.63 -19.83 14.56
C ASP A 130 16.11 -18.82 15.60
N LEU A 131 16.30 -17.56 15.20
CA LEU A 131 16.72 -16.49 16.10
C LEU A 131 15.64 -16.13 17.12
N PHE A 132 14.39 -16.16 16.70
CA PHE A 132 13.23 -15.80 17.52
C PHE A 132 12.35 -16.98 17.89
N HIS A 133 12.81 -18.24 17.63
CA HIS A 133 12.07 -19.46 17.93
C HIS A 133 10.63 -19.46 17.36
N LEU A 134 10.47 -18.98 16.14
CA LEU A 134 9.17 -18.92 15.45
C LEU A 134 8.71 -20.27 14.93
N GLY A 135 9.65 -21.18 14.65
CA GLY A 135 9.34 -22.57 14.30
C GLY A 135 8.63 -23.27 15.46
N GLY A 136 7.51 -23.94 15.15
CA GLY A 136 6.68 -24.61 16.17
C GLY A 136 5.70 -23.69 16.90
N GLN A 137 5.54 -22.45 16.50
CA GLN A 137 4.45 -21.60 16.97
C GLN A 137 3.15 -21.95 16.22
N PRO A 138 2.08 -22.46 16.89
CA PRO A 138 0.87 -22.93 16.19
C PRO A 138 0.21 -21.86 15.32
N ILE A 139 0.34 -20.59 15.71
CA ILE A 139 -0.20 -19.47 14.94
C ILE A 139 0.52 -19.23 13.59
N LEU A 140 1.71 -19.85 13.39
CA LEU A 140 2.53 -19.76 12.19
C LEU A 140 2.61 -21.09 11.41
N ASP A 141 1.70 -22.04 11.65
CA ASP A 141 1.69 -23.33 10.96
C ASP A 141 1.62 -23.20 9.43
N GLU A 142 0.95 -22.19 8.92
CA GLU A 142 0.88 -21.90 7.48
C GLU A 142 2.22 -21.40 6.94
N PHE A 143 2.92 -20.53 7.68
CA PHE A 143 4.27 -20.09 7.35
C PHE A 143 5.26 -21.28 7.37
N GLU A 144 5.16 -22.16 8.37
CA GLU A 144 6.02 -23.35 8.45
C GLU A 144 5.76 -24.29 7.28
N ARG A 145 4.50 -24.51 6.89
CA ARG A 145 4.15 -25.30 5.68
C ARG A 145 4.67 -24.67 4.40
N ALA A 146 4.52 -23.35 4.26
CA ALA A 146 5.03 -22.62 3.10
C ALA A 146 6.57 -22.65 3.04
N PHE A 147 7.25 -22.56 4.18
CA PHE A 147 8.70 -22.68 4.30
C PHE A 147 9.20 -24.07 3.92
N GLN A 148 8.49 -25.15 4.32
CA GLN A 148 8.85 -26.54 4.02
C GLN A 148 8.44 -26.97 2.62
N ALA A 149 7.54 -26.25 1.95
CA ALA A 149 7.12 -26.56 0.59
C ALA A 149 8.32 -26.42 -0.36
N PRO A 150 8.59 -27.41 -1.24
CA PRO A 150 9.65 -27.27 -2.24
C PRO A 150 9.36 -26.02 -3.09
N SER A 151 10.34 -25.13 -3.17
CA SER A 151 10.25 -23.85 -3.88
C SER A 151 9.84 -24.08 -5.34
N LYS A 152 8.54 -24.05 -5.62
CA LYS A 152 8.09 -23.69 -6.97
C LYS A 152 8.37 -22.20 -7.10
N PRO A 153 9.17 -21.75 -8.08
CA PRO A 153 9.34 -20.32 -8.30
C PRO A 153 7.94 -19.73 -8.48
N LEU A 154 7.59 -18.80 -7.59
CA LEU A 154 6.40 -17.94 -7.75
C LEU A 154 6.60 -17.25 -9.10
N ARG A 155 5.90 -17.71 -10.14
CA ARG A 155 5.89 -17.06 -11.44
C ARG A 155 5.32 -15.66 -11.21
N SER A 156 6.17 -14.66 -11.39
CA SER A 156 5.72 -13.28 -11.47
C SER A 156 4.70 -13.18 -12.60
N LYS A 157 3.61 -12.43 -12.37
CA LYS A 157 2.53 -12.22 -13.36
C LYS A 157 3.02 -11.67 -14.71
N GLU A 158 4.24 -11.13 -14.77
CA GLU A 158 4.89 -10.68 -16.00
C GLU A 158 5.23 -11.81 -16.98
N GLN A 159 5.49 -13.04 -16.50
CA GLN A 159 5.78 -14.19 -17.39
C GLN A 159 4.53 -14.84 -17.98
N GLU A 160 3.33 -14.59 -17.43
CA GLU A 160 2.09 -15.08 -18.04
C GLU A 160 1.61 -14.17 -19.19
N GLN A 161 1.95 -12.87 -19.17
CA GLN A 161 1.59 -11.96 -20.27
C GLN A 161 2.47 -12.13 -21.52
N GLU A 162 3.72 -12.56 -21.39
CA GLU A 162 4.59 -12.83 -22.56
C GLU A 162 4.21 -14.12 -23.31
N LYS A 163 3.63 -15.13 -22.62
CA LYS A 163 3.22 -16.37 -23.30
C LYS A 163 1.93 -16.25 -24.09
N ASP A 164 1.04 -15.34 -23.72
CA ASP A 164 -0.19 -15.09 -24.48
C ASP A 164 0.04 -14.23 -25.72
N GLN A 165 1.19 -13.52 -25.83
CA GLN A 165 1.55 -12.73 -27.00
C GLN A 165 2.26 -13.55 -28.08
N ASP A 166 2.98 -14.62 -27.71
CA ASP A 166 3.68 -15.48 -28.69
C ASP A 166 2.75 -16.49 -29.41
N GLN A 167 1.57 -16.80 -28.83
CA GLN A 167 0.62 -17.70 -29.50
C GLN A 167 -0.32 -17.00 -30.51
N LYS A 168 -0.26 -15.66 -30.63
CA LYS A 168 -1.07 -14.90 -31.59
C LYS A 168 -0.33 -14.46 -32.85
N LYS A 169 0.92 -14.85 -33.06
CA LYS A 169 1.73 -14.41 -34.22
C LYS A 169 1.79 -15.36 -35.40
N ASP A 170 1.20 -16.54 -35.34
CA ASP A 170 1.30 -17.54 -36.41
C ASP A 170 -0.02 -17.84 -37.12
N LEU A 171 -0.88 -16.87 -37.38
CA LEU A 171 -1.97 -17.04 -38.36
C LEU A 171 -2.47 -15.66 -38.81
N ASP A 172 -1.87 -15.03 -39.79
CA ASP A 172 -2.57 -14.45 -40.92
C ASP A 172 -1.59 -13.82 -41.93
N THR A 173 -1.37 -14.49 -43.00
CA THR A 173 -0.88 -13.93 -44.28
C THR A 173 -1.99 -14.09 -45.32
N GLY A 174 -2.59 -12.95 -45.70
CA GLY A 174 -3.52 -12.98 -46.84
C GLY A 174 -4.26 -11.67 -47.10
N THR A 175 -3.60 -10.78 -47.86
CA THR A 175 -4.14 -9.90 -48.93
C THR A 175 -5.45 -9.13 -48.72
N GLY A 176 -5.34 -7.78 -48.62
CA GLY A 176 -6.10 -6.60 -48.97
C GLY A 176 -7.35 -6.66 -49.88
N PRO A 177 -7.85 -5.52 -50.44
CA PRO A 177 -8.18 -4.24 -49.77
C PRO A 177 -9.68 -3.84 -49.98
N PHE A 178 -10.05 -2.62 -49.54
CA PHE A 178 -11.23 -1.81 -49.92
C PHE A 178 -12.51 -1.87 -49.01
N GLY A 179 -12.82 -0.70 -48.46
CA GLY A 179 -14.11 -0.06 -48.72
C GLY A 179 -15.12 0.02 -47.56
N SER A 180 -15.37 1.27 -47.19
CA SER A 180 -16.64 1.90 -46.82
C SER A 180 -17.36 1.53 -45.52
N GLU A 181 -17.44 2.58 -44.70
CA GLU A 181 -18.62 3.19 -44.04
C GLU A 181 -19.75 2.30 -43.43
N ALA A 182 -20.01 2.70 -42.19
CA ALA A 182 -21.31 2.78 -41.50
C ALA A 182 -21.88 1.51 -40.86
N LYS A 183 -21.98 1.48 -39.61
CA LYS A 183 -23.18 1.73 -38.78
C LYS A 183 -22.93 1.42 -37.32
N MET A 184 -23.24 2.42 -36.55
CA MET A 184 -23.55 2.44 -35.13
C MET A 184 -24.53 1.30 -34.78
N ASP A 185 -24.12 0.39 -33.90
CA ASP A 185 -25.03 -0.40 -33.10
C ASP A 185 -24.64 -0.33 -31.63
N THR A 186 -25.58 0.19 -30.89
CA THR A 186 -25.60 0.53 -29.50
C THR A 186 -25.63 -0.75 -28.66
N TYR A 187 -24.53 -1.04 -27.93
CA TYR A 187 -24.58 -1.99 -26.81
C TYR A 187 -24.59 -1.20 -25.51
N PRO A 188 -25.38 -1.61 -24.49
CA PRO A 188 -25.54 -0.86 -23.26
C PRO A 188 -24.23 -0.87 -22.48
N HIS A 189 -23.71 0.34 -22.20
CA HIS A 189 -22.57 0.57 -21.34
C HIS A 189 -22.83 0.01 -19.93
N VAL A 190 -22.14 -1.05 -19.58
CA VAL A 190 -21.87 -1.37 -18.19
C VAL A 190 -20.94 -0.27 -17.69
N ARG A 191 -21.44 0.57 -16.81
CA ARG A 191 -20.65 1.64 -16.15
C ARG A 191 -19.50 0.98 -15.38
N LYS A 192 -18.29 1.12 -15.88
CA LYS A 192 -17.08 0.99 -15.05
C LYS A 192 -17.12 2.16 -14.09
N ASN A 193 -17.09 1.88 -12.79
CA ASN A 193 -16.88 2.87 -11.74
C ASN A 193 -15.47 3.44 -11.92
N GLU A 194 -15.34 4.50 -12.72
CA GLU A 194 -14.19 5.39 -12.61
C GLU A 194 -14.35 6.16 -11.30
N PRO A 195 -13.30 6.34 -10.50
CA PRO A 195 -13.38 7.17 -9.31
C PRO A 195 -13.77 8.59 -9.75
N GLU A 196 -14.93 9.04 -9.31
CA GLU A 196 -15.41 10.41 -9.57
C GLU A 196 -14.48 11.38 -8.82
N ASP A 197 -14.07 12.46 -9.50
CA ASP A 197 -13.28 13.52 -8.88
C ASP A 197 -14.12 14.26 -7.82
N PRO A 198 -13.49 14.75 -6.73
CA PRO A 198 -14.18 15.55 -5.73
C PRO A 198 -14.63 16.86 -6.32
N PHE A 199 -15.70 17.44 -5.78
CA PHE A 199 -16.17 18.78 -6.20
C PHE A 199 -15.13 19.86 -5.88
N ASP A 200 -14.97 20.82 -6.78
CA ASP A 200 -14.11 21.98 -6.56
C ASP A 200 -14.58 22.79 -5.34
N PRO A 201 -13.66 23.24 -4.48
CA PRO A 201 -14.03 24.04 -3.32
C PRO A 201 -14.60 25.41 -3.75
N PRO A 202 -15.76 25.84 -3.22
CA PRO A 202 -16.37 27.11 -3.55
C PRO A 202 -15.59 28.27 -2.95
N ARG A 203 -15.74 29.46 -3.54
CA ARG A 203 -15.04 30.66 -3.10
C ARG A 203 -15.61 31.27 -1.79
N SER A 204 -16.84 30.91 -1.44
CA SER A 204 -17.49 31.36 -0.21
C SER A 204 -18.39 30.28 0.40
N VAL A 205 -18.68 30.44 1.69
CA VAL A 205 -19.60 29.56 2.42
C VAL A 205 -21.02 29.61 1.84
N GLU A 206 -21.44 30.81 1.38
CA GLU A 206 -22.78 31.01 0.80
C GLU A 206 -22.91 30.31 -0.55
N GLU A 207 -21.88 30.37 -1.39
CA GLU A 207 -21.80 29.66 -2.66
C GLU A 207 -21.84 28.14 -2.42
N GLY A 208 -21.08 27.62 -1.43
CA GLY A 208 -21.09 26.22 -1.04
C GLY A 208 -22.47 25.73 -0.58
N LYS A 209 -23.17 26.52 0.24
CA LYS A 209 -24.53 26.19 0.67
C LYS A 209 -25.52 26.15 -0.49
N SER A 210 -25.47 27.13 -1.39
CA SER A 210 -26.30 27.17 -2.58
C SER A 210 -26.07 26.01 -3.50
N PHE A 211 -24.80 25.60 -3.68
CA PHE A 211 -24.41 24.41 -4.45
C PHE A 211 -25.00 23.13 -3.84
N LEU A 212 -24.84 22.92 -2.53
CA LEU A 212 -25.34 21.72 -1.84
C LEU A 212 -26.87 21.63 -1.86
N LEU A 213 -27.57 22.76 -1.74
CA LEU A 213 -29.04 22.82 -1.88
C LEU A 213 -29.48 22.46 -3.30
N SER A 214 -28.77 22.92 -4.33
CA SER A 214 -29.05 22.56 -5.73
C SER A 214 -28.90 21.08 -6.03
N LYS A 215 -28.05 20.36 -5.26
CA LYS A 215 -27.87 18.93 -5.34
C LYS A 215 -28.90 18.13 -4.55
N GLY A 216 -29.82 18.79 -3.86
CA GLY A 216 -30.91 18.14 -3.11
C GLY A 216 -30.45 17.50 -1.79
N LEU A 217 -29.35 17.98 -1.21
CA LEU A 217 -28.81 17.46 0.05
C LEU A 217 -29.80 17.71 1.21
N PRO A 218 -30.08 16.67 2.03
CA PRO A 218 -30.93 16.82 3.21
C PRO A 218 -30.33 17.78 4.23
N PRO A 219 -31.14 18.65 4.89
CA PRO A 219 -30.64 19.68 5.81
C PRO A 219 -29.76 19.17 6.94
N ARG A 220 -30.00 17.94 7.41
CA ARG A 220 -29.22 17.30 8.49
C ARG A 220 -27.74 17.08 8.15
N TYR A 221 -27.39 16.98 6.87
CA TYR A 221 -26.02 16.78 6.41
C TYR A 221 -25.33 18.05 5.92
N MET A 222 -26.02 19.18 5.92
CA MET A 222 -25.55 20.45 5.34
C MET A 222 -24.21 20.90 5.90
N ASP A 223 -24.04 20.88 7.21
CA ASP A 223 -22.81 21.35 7.86
C ASP A 223 -21.62 20.44 7.58
N GLN A 224 -21.86 19.10 7.59
CA GLN A 224 -20.83 18.12 7.29
C GLN A 224 -20.40 18.16 5.83
N ALA A 225 -21.36 18.28 4.92
CA ALA A 225 -21.09 18.39 3.48
C ALA A 225 -20.36 19.68 3.15
N LEU A 226 -20.76 20.80 3.78
CA LEU A 226 -20.11 22.09 3.58
C LEU A 226 -18.64 22.06 4.03
N GLN A 227 -18.34 21.47 5.18
CA GLN A 227 -16.96 21.30 5.64
C GLN A 227 -16.11 20.49 4.66
N ARG A 228 -16.65 19.37 4.12
CA ARG A 228 -15.95 18.54 3.13
C ARG A 228 -15.79 19.29 1.80
N LEU A 229 -16.83 19.99 1.34
CA LEU A 229 -16.79 20.78 0.10
C LEU A 229 -15.72 21.87 0.16
N MET A 230 -15.66 22.63 1.27
CA MET A 230 -14.66 23.70 1.46
C MET A 230 -13.22 23.18 1.50
N ARG A 231 -13.03 21.89 1.81
CA ARG A 231 -11.72 21.22 1.80
C ARG A 231 -11.40 20.52 0.49
N GLY A 232 -12.30 20.55 -0.51
CA GLY A 232 -12.14 19.79 -1.74
C GLY A 232 -12.18 18.26 -1.53
N ALA A 233 -12.89 17.80 -0.51
CA ALA A 233 -12.96 16.40 -0.11
C ALA A 233 -14.41 15.86 -0.13
N LEU A 234 -15.30 16.48 -0.90
CA LEU A 234 -16.66 16.03 -1.10
C LEU A 234 -16.80 15.41 -2.48
N PHE A 235 -17.22 14.15 -2.52
CA PHE A 235 -17.44 13.40 -3.76
C PHE A 235 -18.94 13.31 -4.11
N PRO A 236 -19.29 13.15 -5.40
CA PRO A 236 -20.68 12.92 -5.83
C PRO A 236 -21.34 11.75 -5.08
N CYS A 237 -20.63 10.64 -4.89
CA CYS A 237 -21.12 9.47 -4.16
C CYS A 237 -21.48 9.75 -2.69
N ASP A 238 -20.81 10.71 -2.02
CA ASP A 238 -21.15 11.09 -0.65
C ASP A 238 -22.59 11.72 -0.59
N ILE A 239 -22.90 12.58 -1.56
CA ILE A 239 -24.21 13.23 -1.65
C ILE A 239 -25.30 12.18 -1.95
N GLU A 240 -25.05 11.29 -2.90
CA GLU A 240 -25.98 10.22 -3.25
C GLU A 240 -26.26 9.29 -2.06
N ALA A 241 -25.24 8.89 -1.32
CA ALA A 241 -25.38 8.06 -0.13
C ALA A 241 -26.25 8.72 0.94
N TRP A 242 -26.07 10.01 1.20
CA TRP A 242 -26.89 10.74 2.18
C TRP A 242 -28.34 10.95 1.72
N ILE A 243 -28.58 11.10 0.42
CA ILE A 243 -29.94 11.18 -0.13
C ILE A 243 -30.65 9.82 -0.01
N GLU A 244 -29.96 8.72 -0.33
CA GLU A 244 -30.50 7.37 -0.22
C GLU A 244 -30.81 6.98 1.24
N GLU A 245 -29.95 7.33 2.18
CA GLU A 245 -30.15 7.07 3.61
C GLU A 245 -31.46 7.73 4.12
N VAL A 246 -31.77 8.94 3.65
CA VAL A 246 -33.03 9.61 4.02
C VAL A 246 -34.23 8.99 3.34
N ARG A 247 -34.09 8.51 2.09
CA ARG A 247 -35.17 7.82 1.36
C ARG A 247 -35.50 6.44 1.94
N GLY A 248 -34.46 5.74 2.45
CA GLY A 248 -34.66 4.42 3.07
C GLY A 248 -35.20 4.47 4.51
N ALA A 249 -35.21 5.66 5.14
CA ALA A 249 -35.71 5.89 6.50
C ALA A 249 -37.14 6.48 6.55
N ALA A 250 -37.77 6.73 5.41
CA ALA A 250 -39.13 7.22 5.27
C ALA A 250 -40.08 6.11 4.83
#